data_e9c9df286fe912c259bb1286533d3b8b
#
_entry.id   e9c9df286fe912c259bb1286533d3b8b
#
_cell.length_a   1.000
_cell.length_b   1.000
_cell.length_c   1.000
_cell.angle_alpha   90.00
_cell.angle_beta   90.00
_cell.angle_gamma   90.00
#
_symmetry.space_group_name_H-M   'P 1'
#
loop_
_entity.id
_entity.type
_entity.pdbx_description
1 polymer ?
#
loop_
_entity_poly.entity_id
_entity_poly.type
_entity_poly.pdbx_seq_one_letter_code
_entity_poly.pdbx_strand_id
1 'polypeptide(L)'
;MRRLPKFLSRAALAAAATLWLAGGAAAQTPLPSDITDALAKAGVPPQAVAMVVAPLPPPPGAVSRAPEPANPSGERNAAPAPQPLPPPRLAWQPDVPMNPASVTKLFTTYMALDQLGPGYFWKTRVSVQGFVKDGTLQGNLLVKGSGDPKLVVERLQDLINAIRARGIRDINGDIVLDDGIFRLPPHDAAAFDDDPLRPYNAGPDGLLVNFGALVFKFQPDAGGRTARVVTEPPVAGIEVTPEVPLAKGCGDWRGRLGADFSDPLNIRFTGRYGAACGERDWAIAYPDAGHFAERVFEGMWRASGGGLSGRVRTQRGAPPGQPWVTGLSLPLAQIIA
;
A
#
# COMPACT_ATOMS: atom_id res chain seq x y z
N MET A 1 -59.66 45.88 15.12
CA MET A 1 -58.86 45.90 16.36
C MET A 1 -59.34 44.79 17.28
N ARG A 2 -58.65 43.66 17.34
CA ARG A 2 -58.75 42.64 18.38
C ARG A 2 -57.36 42.03 18.65
N ARG A 3 -56.82 42.30 19.83
CA ARG A 3 -55.55 41.80 20.35
C ARG A 3 -55.76 40.36 20.75
N LEU A 4 -54.83 39.44 20.28
CA LEU A 4 -54.67 38.09 20.78
C LEU A 4 -53.65 38.06 21.93
N PRO A 5 -53.86 37.24 22.98
CA PRO A 5 -53.01 37.24 24.14
C PRO A 5 -51.73 36.41 23.92
N LYS A 6 -50.63 37.00 24.36
CA LYS A 6 -49.33 36.32 24.59
C LYS A 6 -49.42 35.59 25.92
N PHE A 7 -49.48 34.29 25.94
CA PHE A 7 -49.04 33.43 27.07
C PHE A 7 -49.05 31.97 26.58
N LEU A 8 -47.99 31.55 25.91
CA LEU A 8 -47.61 30.13 25.84
C LEU A 8 -46.29 29.98 26.58
N SER A 9 -46.39 29.22 27.63
CA SER A 9 -45.46 29.07 28.73
C SER A 9 -44.10 28.56 28.30
N ARG A 10 -43.03 29.20 28.81
CA ARG A 10 -41.64 28.76 28.75
C ARG A 10 -41.37 27.39 29.38
N ALA A 11 -42.38 26.74 29.97
CA ALA A 11 -42.27 25.42 30.60
C ALA A 11 -42.34 24.25 29.58
N ALA A 12 -42.94 24.43 28.40
CA ALA A 12 -43.04 23.35 27.41
C ALA A 12 -41.77 23.17 26.56
N LEU A 13 -40.92 24.20 26.46
CA LEU A 13 -39.64 24.10 25.73
C LEU A 13 -38.51 23.48 26.58
N ALA A 14 -38.63 23.51 27.91
CA ALA A 14 -37.61 22.88 28.80
C ALA A 14 -37.81 21.37 28.90
N ALA A 15 -39.01 20.84 28.72
CA ALA A 15 -39.28 19.38 28.77
C ALA A 15 -38.92 18.66 27.46
N ALA A 16 -38.89 19.36 26.32
CA ALA A 16 -38.49 18.77 25.05
C ALA A 16 -36.94 18.68 24.88
N ALA A 17 -36.18 19.53 25.56
CA ALA A 17 -34.72 19.56 25.51
C ALA A 17 -34.06 18.46 26.40
N THR A 18 -34.78 17.95 27.40
CA THR A 18 -34.26 16.90 28.30
C THR A 18 -34.49 15.49 27.80
N LEU A 19 -35.34 15.27 26.79
CA LEU A 19 -35.56 13.95 26.19
C LEU A 19 -34.59 13.57 25.07
N TRP A 20 -33.74 14.51 24.60
CA TRP A 20 -32.76 14.24 23.55
C TRP A 20 -31.35 13.89 24.07
N LEU A 21 -31.15 13.85 25.39
CA LEU A 21 -29.86 13.47 26.02
C LEU A 21 -29.85 12.04 26.59
N ALA A 22 -30.90 11.28 26.41
CA ALA A 22 -30.93 9.84 26.68
C ALA A 22 -30.55 9.03 25.42
N GLY A 23 -29.58 9.48 24.66
CA GLY A 23 -28.82 8.63 23.75
C GLY A 23 -28.14 7.59 24.62
N GLY A 24 -28.63 6.34 24.58
CA GLY A 24 -28.18 5.25 25.44
C GLY A 24 -26.66 5.13 25.39
N ALA A 25 -25.99 5.58 26.44
CA ALA A 25 -24.62 5.19 26.70
C ALA A 25 -24.64 3.65 26.76
N ALA A 26 -24.02 2.99 25.77
CA ALA A 26 -23.87 1.56 25.81
C ALA A 26 -23.20 1.22 27.14
N ALA A 27 -23.88 0.36 27.96
CA ALA A 27 -23.38 0.03 29.28
C ALA A 27 -21.96 -0.52 29.14
N GLN A 28 -20.99 0.20 29.69
CA GLN A 28 -19.60 -0.24 29.66
C GLN A 28 -19.47 -1.52 30.48
N THR A 29 -18.96 -2.56 29.86
CA THR A 29 -18.62 -3.80 30.54
C THR A 29 -17.25 -3.62 31.20
N PRO A 30 -17.06 -3.90 32.50
CA PRO A 30 -15.74 -3.79 33.11
C PRO A 30 -14.75 -4.74 32.42
N LEU A 31 -13.50 -4.32 32.31
CA LEU A 31 -12.45 -5.19 31.75
C LEU A 31 -12.24 -6.41 32.66
N PRO A 32 -12.11 -7.62 32.11
CA PRO A 32 -11.70 -8.80 32.87
C PRO A 32 -10.36 -8.57 33.59
N SER A 33 -10.18 -9.20 34.75
CA SER A 33 -8.96 -9.07 35.57
C SER A 33 -7.69 -9.41 34.79
N ASP A 34 -7.73 -10.48 33.99
CA ASP A 34 -6.58 -10.91 33.17
C ASP A 34 -6.13 -9.83 32.18
N ILE A 35 -7.09 -9.05 31.64
CA ILE A 35 -6.79 -7.93 30.73
C ILE A 35 -6.21 -6.75 31.53
N THR A 36 -6.80 -6.40 32.67
CA THR A 36 -6.30 -5.31 33.49
C THR A 36 -4.90 -5.59 34.01
N ASP A 37 -4.61 -6.82 34.42
CA ASP A 37 -3.28 -7.25 34.86
C ASP A 37 -2.25 -7.22 33.73
N ALA A 38 -2.64 -7.65 32.53
CA ALA A 38 -1.77 -7.57 31.34
C ALA A 38 -1.45 -6.13 30.97
N LEU A 39 -2.43 -5.23 31.00
CA LEU A 39 -2.26 -3.80 30.74
C LEU A 39 -1.32 -3.16 31.80
N ALA A 40 -1.55 -3.48 33.08
CA ALA A 40 -0.71 -2.99 34.17
C ALA A 40 0.75 -3.46 34.01
N LYS A 41 0.96 -4.73 33.69
CA LYS A 41 2.29 -5.30 33.42
C LYS A 41 2.98 -4.64 32.23
N ALA A 42 2.21 -4.26 31.21
CA ALA A 42 2.72 -3.56 30.03
C ALA A 42 2.89 -2.04 30.24
N GLY A 43 2.49 -1.49 31.38
CA GLY A 43 2.50 -0.05 31.64
C GLY A 43 1.48 0.74 30.80
N VAL A 44 0.42 0.06 30.29
CA VAL A 44 -0.62 0.69 29.47
C VAL A 44 -1.82 1.04 30.36
N PRO A 45 -2.19 2.32 30.49
CA PRO A 45 -3.35 2.70 31.27
C PRO A 45 -4.66 2.22 30.60
N PRO A 46 -5.64 1.70 31.36
CA PRO A 46 -6.90 1.21 30.78
C PRO A 46 -7.66 2.24 29.92
N GLN A 47 -7.44 3.53 30.20
CA GLN A 47 -8.03 4.64 29.43
C GLN A 47 -7.46 4.78 28.03
N ALA A 48 -6.28 4.22 27.76
CA ALA A 48 -5.64 4.24 26.45
C ALA A 48 -6.10 3.08 25.54
N VAL A 49 -7.09 2.28 25.99
CA VAL A 49 -7.54 1.09 25.27
C VAL A 49 -9.05 1.14 25.08
N ALA A 50 -9.51 0.82 23.86
CA ALA A 50 -10.90 0.50 23.60
C ALA A 50 -11.02 -0.96 23.15
N MET A 51 -12.00 -1.69 23.64
CA MET A 51 -12.23 -3.11 23.31
C MET A 51 -13.70 -3.39 23.10
N VAL A 52 -14.03 -4.02 21.96
CA VAL A 52 -15.37 -4.56 21.71
C VAL A 52 -15.22 -6.01 21.26
N VAL A 53 -15.88 -6.92 21.96
CA VAL A 53 -16.00 -8.32 21.57
C VAL A 53 -17.47 -8.61 21.31
N ALA A 54 -17.82 -8.71 20.04
CA ALA A 54 -19.19 -8.93 19.59
C ALA A 54 -19.30 -10.21 18.76
N PRO A 55 -20.46 -10.90 18.77
CA PRO A 55 -20.73 -11.95 17.82
C PRO A 55 -20.71 -11.38 16.39
N LEU A 56 -20.15 -12.15 15.46
CA LEU A 56 -20.25 -11.79 14.04
C LEU A 56 -21.68 -12.04 13.54
N PRO A 57 -22.20 -11.21 12.64
CA PRO A 57 -23.44 -11.53 11.95
C PRO A 57 -23.26 -12.83 11.17
N PRO A 58 -24.31 -13.65 11.03
CA PRO A 58 -24.24 -14.82 10.17
C PRO A 58 -23.87 -14.39 8.75
N PRO A 59 -23.06 -15.17 8.02
CA PRO A 59 -22.68 -14.85 6.65
C PRO A 59 -23.93 -14.64 5.78
N PRO A 60 -23.89 -13.72 4.80
CA PRO A 60 -25.00 -13.51 3.88
C PRO A 60 -25.43 -14.84 3.24
N GLY A 61 -26.68 -15.24 3.42
CA GLY A 61 -27.22 -16.52 2.94
C GLY A 61 -27.25 -17.67 3.96
N ALA A 62 -26.65 -17.52 5.15
CA ALA A 62 -26.76 -18.50 6.24
C ALA A 62 -28.06 -18.38 7.05
N VAL A 63 -28.95 -17.45 6.71
CA VAL A 63 -30.30 -17.46 7.26
C VAL A 63 -30.99 -18.67 6.65
N SER A 64 -31.17 -19.72 7.47
CA SER A 64 -31.89 -20.91 7.09
C SER A 64 -33.26 -20.49 6.53
N ARG A 65 -33.39 -20.55 5.20
CA ARG A 65 -34.70 -20.59 4.59
C ARG A 65 -35.33 -21.93 4.99
N ALA A 66 -36.05 -21.94 6.09
CA ALA A 66 -37.12 -22.91 6.17
C ALA A 66 -37.98 -22.73 4.90
N PRO A 67 -38.29 -23.76 4.14
CA PRO A 67 -39.13 -23.59 2.94
C PRO A 67 -40.51 -23.10 3.42
N GLU A 68 -40.75 -21.81 3.26
CA GLU A 68 -42.10 -21.27 3.39
C GLU A 68 -42.95 -21.86 2.29
N PRO A 69 -44.15 -22.39 2.62
CA PRO A 69 -45.12 -22.86 1.64
C PRO A 69 -45.45 -21.67 0.71
N ALA A 70 -45.31 -21.88 -0.58
CA ALA A 70 -45.61 -20.90 -1.59
C ALA A 70 -47.03 -20.34 -1.42
N ASN A 71 -47.15 -19.04 -1.19
CA ASN A 71 -48.42 -18.36 -1.14
C ASN A 71 -49.00 -18.27 -2.58
N PRO A 72 -50.23 -18.70 -2.83
CA PRO A 72 -50.79 -18.80 -4.18
C PRO A 72 -51.04 -17.44 -4.88
N SER A 73 -50.78 -16.31 -4.22
CA SER A 73 -51.05 -14.96 -4.75
C SER A 73 -49.87 -14.26 -5.45
N GLY A 74 -48.70 -14.88 -5.59
CA GLY A 74 -47.59 -14.32 -6.42
C GLY A 74 -46.92 -13.06 -5.86
N GLU A 75 -47.28 -12.60 -4.68
CA GLU A 75 -46.62 -11.49 -4.03
C GLU A 75 -45.24 -11.90 -3.49
N ARG A 76 -44.18 -11.23 -3.96
CA ARG A 76 -42.84 -11.41 -3.40
C ARG A 76 -42.83 -10.81 -1.99
N ASN A 77 -42.76 -11.66 -0.98
CA ASN A 77 -42.54 -11.22 0.38
C ASN A 77 -41.29 -10.36 0.44
N ALA A 78 -41.39 -9.16 1.01
CA ALA A 78 -40.25 -8.32 1.29
C ALA A 78 -39.20 -9.09 2.11
N ALA A 79 -37.95 -8.98 1.79
CA ALA A 79 -36.89 -9.62 2.54
C ALA A 79 -37.05 -9.30 4.04
N PRO A 80 -36.97 -10.32 4.94
CA PRO A 80 -37.12 -10.08 6.36
C PRO A 80 -36.10 -9.02 6.83
N ALA A 81 -36.57 -8.08 7.65
CA ALA A 81 -35.73 -7.05 8.22
C ALA A 81 -34.52 -7.67 8.92
N PRO A 82 -33.32 -7.07 8.80
CA PRO A 82 -32.14 -7.57 9.48
C PRO A 82 -32.41 -7.76 10.98
N GLN A 83 -32.19 -8.95 11.49
CA GLN A 83 -32.30 -9.17 12.92
C GLN A 83 -31.25 -8.37 13.67
N PRO A 84 -31.57 -7.69 14.77
CA PRO A 84 -30.60 -6.97 15.56
C PRO A 84 -29.53 -7.95 16.06
N LEU A 85 -28.26 -7.54 15.89
CA LEU A 85 -27.15 -8.34 16.41
C LEU A 85 -27.26 -8.48 17.93
N PRO A 86 -26.87 -9.62 18.49
CA PRO A 86 -26.83 -9.78 19.95
C PRO A 86 -25.82 -8.78 20.54
N PRO A 87 -26.04 -8.33 21.79
CA PRO A 87 -25.15 -7.36 22.41
C PRO A 87 -23.71 -7.88 22.51
N PRO A 88 -22.72 -7.00 22.50
CA PRO A 88 -21.32 -7.39 22.65
C PRO A 88 -21.09 -8.07 24.02
N ARG A 89 -20.22 -9.07 24.05
CA ARG A 89 -19.78 -9.76 25.28
C ARG A 89 -18.87 -8.88 26.13
N LEU A 90 -18.14 -7.98 25.50
CA LEU A 90 -17.29 -6.96 26.11
C LEU A 90 -17.45 -5.66 25.32
N ALA A 91 -17.68 -4.57 26.02
CA ALA A 91 -17.73 -3.22 25.46
C ALA A 91 -17.05 -2.26 26.44
N TRP A 92 -15.75 -2.09 26.30
CA TRP A 92 -14.95 -1.14 27.06
C TRP A 92 -14.61 0.06 26.18
N GLN A 93 -15.06 1.24 26.60
CA GLN A 93 -14.89 2.49 25.85
C GLN A 93 -15.29 2.40 24.35
N PRO A 94 -16.45 1.79 24.00
CA PRO A 94 -16.79 1.52 22.59
C PRO A 94 -16.98 2.79 21.76
N ASP A 95 -17.35 3.91 22.40
CA ASP A 95 -17.67 5.18 21.75
C ASP A 95 -16.56 6.23 21.90
N VAL A 96 -15.44 5.87 22.54
CA VAL A 96 -14.30 6.80 22.71
C VAL A 96 -13.48 6.83 21.41
N PRO A 97 -13.37 8.00 20.75
CA PRO A 97 -12.54 8.13 19.56
C PRO A 97 -11.07 7.85 19.87
N MET A 98 -10.48 6.91 19.16
CA MET A 98 -9.06 6.57 19.29
C MET A 98 -8.38 6.57 17.94
N ASN A 99 -7.08 6.87 17.92
CA ASN A 99 -6.30 6.75 16.71
C ASN A 99 -6.17 5.25 16.35
N PRO A 100 -6.74 4.80 15.22
CA PRO A 100 -6.74 3.39 14.85
C PRO A 100 -5.38 2.89 14.37
N ALA A 101 -4.41 3.78 14.13
CA ALA A 101 -3.12 3.45 13.55
C ALA A 101 -3.29 2.49 12.34
N SER A 102 -2.56 1.37 12.30
CA SER A 102 -2.65 0.40 11.20
C SER A 102 -3.97 -0.37 11.11
N VAL A 103 -4.84 -0.29 12.10
CA VAL A 103 -6.20 -0.87 12.01
C VAL A 103 -7.01 -0.20 10.88
N THR A 104 -6.69 1.05 10.53
CA THR A 104 -7.27 1.74 9.36
C THR A 104 -7.14 0.93 8.07
N LYS A 105 -6.09 0.10 7.94
CA LYS A 105 -5.90 -0.77 6.77
C LYS A 105 -7.04 -1.77 6.56
N LEU A 106 -7.71 -2.20 7.63
CA LEU A 106 -8.88 -3.07 7.53
C LEU A 106 -10.05 -2.39 6.81
N PHE A 107 -10.26 -1.08 7.06
CA PHE A 107 -11.28 -0.32 6.35
C PHE A 107 -10.92 -0.16 4.87
N THR A 108 -9.68 0.19 4.58
CA THR A 108 -9.20 0.34 3.20
C THR A 108 -9.33 -0.95 2.41
N THR A 109 -8.91 -2.08 2.97
CA THR A 109 -8.97 -3.40 2.30
C THR A 109 -10.40 -3.90 2.18
N TYR A 110 -11.24 -3.70 3.21
CA TYR A 110 -12.66 -4.02 3.15
C TYR A 110 -13.36 -3.24 2.04
N MET A 111 -13.18 -1.92 2.00
CA MET A 111 -13.76 -1.07 0.96
C MET A 111 -13.29 -1.45 -0.43
N ALA A 112 -12.02 -1.80 -0.59
CA ALA A 112 -11.49 -2.27 -1.86
C ALA A 112 -12.15 -3.58 -2.31
N LEU A 113 -12.31 -4.55 -1.40
CA LEU A 113 -12.99 -5.81 -1.69
C LEU A 113 -14.47 -5.63 -2.00
N ASP A 114 -15.15 -4.73 -1.28
CA ASP A 114 -16.58 -4.43 -1.49
C ASP A 114 -16.82 -3.74 -2.83
N GLN A 115 -16.01 -2.73 -3.18
CA GLN A 115 -16.21 -1.92 -4.39
C GLN A 115 -15.65 -2.56 -5.66
N LEU A 116 -14.54 -3.27 -5.58
CA LEU A 116 -13.84 -3.83 -6.74
C LEU A 116 -14.07 -5.33 -6.90
N GLY A 117 -14.39 -6.02 -5.81
CA GLY A 117 -14.49 -7.46 -5.75
C GLY A 117 -13.12 -8.17 -5.60
N PRO A 118 -13.10 -9.41 -5.06
CA PRO A 118 -11.87 -10.14 -4.76
C PRO A 118 -11.05 -10.53 -6.01
N GLY A 119 -11.71 -10.64 -7.15
CA GLY A 119 -11.10 -10.99 -8.43
C GLY A 119 -10.55 -9.80 -9.23
N TYR A 120 -10.66 -8.58 -8.70
CA TYR A 120 -10.15 -7.40 -9.40
C TYR A 120 -8.62 -7.46 -9.54
N PHE A 121 -8.11 -7.02 -10.70
CA PHE A 121 -6.67 -6.87 -10.97
C PHE A 121 -6.39 -5.59 -11.76
N TRP A 122 -5.23 -5.02 -11.51
CA TRP A 122 -4.71 -3.85 -12.21
C TRP A 122 -4.05 -4.25 -13.52
N LYS A 123 -3.99 -3.30 -14.46
CA LYS A 123 -3.46 -3.53 -15.81
C LYS A 123 -2.38 -2.51 -16.16
N THR A 124 -1.12 -2.93 -16.14
CA THR A 124 -0.04 -2.12 -16.69
C THR A 124 0.00 -2.30 -18.19
N ARG A 125 -0.36 -1.26 -18.94
CA ARG A 125 -0.48 -1.32 -20.39
C ARG A 125 0.78 -0.84 -21.06
N VAL A 126 1.29 -1.63 -22.00
CA VAL A 126 2.42 -1.25 -22.85
C VAL A 126 1.93 -1.06 -24.28
N SER A 127 2.33 0.03 -24.90
CA SER A 127 2.06 0.35 -26.28
C SER A 127 3.29 0.92 -26.98
N VAL A 128 3.32 0.88 -28.30
CA VAL A 128 4.41 1.39 -29.10
C VAL A 128 3.95 2.59 -29.93
N GLN A 129 4.78 3.62 -29.98
CA GLN A 129 4.61 4.80 -30.82
C GLN A 129 5.70 4.74 -31.91
N GLY A 130 5.45 3.97 -32.96
CA GLY A 130 6.39 3.67 -34.02
C GLY A 130 6.18 2.27 -34.57
N PHE A 131 7.22 1.66 -35.11
CA PHE A 131 7.18 0.32 -35.67
C PHE A 131 8.42 -0.50 -35.26
N VAL A 132 8.26 -1.82 -35.24
CA VAL A 132 9.35 -2.75 -34.92
C VAL A 132 9.93 -3.29 -36.22
N LYS A 133 11.25 -3.17 -36.38
CA LYS A 133 12.01 -3.74 -37.50
C LYS A 133 13.25 -4.46 -36.97
N ASP A 134 13.43 -5.71 -37.36
CA ASP A 134 14.59 -6.55 -37.00
C ASP A 134 14.89 -6.61 -35.50
N GLY A 135 13.82 -6.55 -34.67
CA GLY A 135 13.93 -6.56 -33.20
C GLY A 135 14.16 -5.18 -32.56
N THR A 136 14.23 -4.13 -33.37
CA THR A 136 14.40 -2.76 -32.89
C THR A 136 13.10 -1.97 -33.05
N LEU A 137 12.58 -1.40 -31.96
CA LEU A 137 11.49 -0.43 -32.02
C LEU A 137 12.04 0.92 -32.50
N GLN A 138 11.61 1.36 -33.70
CA GLN A 138 11.87 2.71 -34.20
C GLN A 138 10.77 3.64 -33.68
N GLY A 139 11.01 4.26 -32.53
CA GLY A 139 10.05 5.10 -31.82
C GLY A 139 10.02 4.81 -30.31
N ASN A 140 8.97 5.25 -29.63
CA ASN A 140 8.88 5.18 -28.17
C ASN A 140 8.08 3.96 -27.69
N LEU A 141 8.50 3.41 -26.54
CA LEU A 141 7.74 2.46 -25.77
C LEU A 141 6.99 3.23 -24.67
N LEU A 142 5.66 3.17 -24.66
CA LEU A 142 4.83 3.77 -23.63
C LEU A 142 4.40 2.71 -22.62
N VAL A 143 4.64 2.95 -21.34
CA VAL A 143 4.17 2.12 -20.22
C VAL A 143 3.20 2.93 -19.37
N LYS A 144 1.94 2.53 -19.34
CA LYS A 144 0.90 3.21 -18.58
C LYS A 144 0.50 2.41 -17.36
N GLY A 145 0.72 3.01 -16.20
CA GLY A 145 0.27 2.48 -14.90
C GLY A 145 -1.23 2.59 -14.70
N SER A 146 -1.74 1.80 -13.78
CA SER A 146 -3.14 1.82 -13.37
C SER A 146 -3.30 1.83 -11.84
N GLY A 147 -2.23 2.15 -11.11
CA GLY A 147 -2.22 2.14 -9.65
C GLY A 147 -2.07 0.75 -9.06
N ASP A 148 -1.37 -0.18 -9.74
CA ASP A 148 -1.04 -1.49 -9.19
C ASP A 148 -0.21 -1.32 -7.90
N PRO A 149 -0.72 -1.72 -6.72
CA PRO A 149 -0.02 -1.53 -5.46
C PRO A 149 1.13 -2.52 -5.26
N LYS A 150 1.29 -3.52 -6.13
CA LYS A 150 2.27 -4.61 -5.98
C LYS A 150 3.01 -4.90 -7.29
N LEU A 151 3.38 -3.86 -8.04
CA LEU A 151 4.27 -3.98 -9.21
C LEU A 151 5.73 -4.10 -8.72
N VAL A 152 6.01 -5.23 -8.08
CA VAL A 152 7.33 -5.59 -7.54
C VAL A 152 8.28 -6.03 -8.65
N VAL A 153 9.57 -6.22 -8.30
CA VAL A 153 10.66 -6.55 -9.24
C VAL A 153 10.28 -7.72 -10.16
N GLU A 154 9.73 -8.79 -9.60
CA GLU A 154 9.36 -9.99 -10.36
C GLU A 154 8.27 -9.69 -11.40
N ARG A 155 7.27 -8.88 -11.02
CA ARG A 155 6.18 -8.51 -11.93
C ARG A 155 6.65 -7.58 -13.03
N LEU A 156 7.55 -6.67 -12.71
CA LEU A 156 8.18 -5.80 -13.71
C LEU A 156 9.07 -6.61 -14.65
N GLN A 157 9.80 -7.61 -14.12
CA GLN A 157 10.59 -8.52 -14.95
C GLN A 157 9.71 -9.34 -15.90
N ASP A 158 8.56 -9.85 -15.42
CA ASP A 158 7.58 -10.54 -16.26
C ASP A 158 7.09 -9.63 -17.40
N LEU A 159 6.80 -8.37 -17.10
CA LEU A 159 6.37 -7.38 -18.10
C LEU A 159 7.48 -7.13 -19.14
N ILE A 160 8.72 -6.93 -18.71
CA ILE A 160 9.89 -6.75 -19.61
C ILE A 160 10.08 -8.00 -20.48
N ASN A 161 10.02 -9.17 -19.89
CA ASN A 161 10.13 -10.44 -20.62
C ASN A 161 9.03 -10.58 -21.68
N ALA A 162 7.79 -10.20 -21.36
CA ALA A 162 6.68 -10.22 -22.30
C ALA A 162 6.87 -9.21 -23.47
N ILE A 163 7.43 -8.02 -23.19
CA ILE A 163 7.78 -7.05 -24.24
C ILE A 163 8.82 -7.65 -25.19
N ARG A 164 9.87 -8.25 -24.63
CA ARG A 164 10.96 -8.86 -25.40
C ARG A 164 10.49 -10.07 -26.20
N ALA A 165 9.66 -10.93 -25.60
CA ALA A 165 9.09 -12.11 -26.25
C ALA A 165 8.22 -11.75 -27.47
N ARG A 166 7.62 -10.54 -27.51
CA ARG A 166 6.91 -10.02 -28.67
C ARG A 166 7.79 -9.35 -29.71
N GLY A 167 9.11 -9.45 -29.56
CA GLY A 167 10.07 -9.10 -30.58
C GLY A 167 10.78 -7.76 -30.42
N ILE A 168 10.62 -7.04 -29.31
CA ILE A 168 11.42 -5.81 -29.03
C ILE A 168 12.64 -6.19 -28.22
N ARG A 169 13.82 -6.12 -28.82
CA ARG A 169 15.12 -6.28 -28.18
C ARG A 169 15.75 -4.95 -27.84
N ASP A 170 15.62 -3.99 -28.77
CA ASP A 170 16.23 -2.66 -28.67
C ASP A 170 15.18 -1.57 -28.91
N ILE A 171 15.36 -0.41 -28.33
CA ILE A 171 14.49 0.75 -28.48
C ILE A 171 15.34 1.92 -29.02
N ASN A 172 14.99 2.37 -30.22
CA ASN A 172 15.57 3.59 -30.81
C ASN A 172 14.57 4.73 -30.61
N GLY A 173 14.55 5.26 -29.41
CA GLY A 173 13.64 6.26 -28.88
C GLY A 173 13.58 6.17 -27.36
N ASP A 174 12.53 6.72 -26.75
CA ASP A 174 12.35 6.76 -25.30
C ASP A 174 11.48 5.61 -24.78
N ILE A 175 11.67 5.26 -23.51
CA ILE A 175 10.65 4.61 -22.69
C ILE A 175 9.90 5.72 -21.95
N VAL A 176 8.61 5.84 -22.23
CA VAL A 176 7.74 6.87 -21.63
C VAL A 176 6.84 6.22 -20.58
N LEU A 177 6.94 6.69 -19.36
CA LEU A 177 6.13 6.23 -18.22
C LEU A 177 4.95 7.18 -18.01
N ASP A 178 3.72 6.65 -17.98
CA ASP A 178 2.52 7.42 -17.65
C ASP A 178 1.96 6.94 -16.29
N ASP A 179 2.22 7.73 -15.25
CA ASP A 179 1.73 7.57 -13.88
C ASP A 179 0.43 8.35 -13.61
N GLY A 180 -0.14 8.99 -14.63
CA GLY A 180 -1.19 10.00 -14.52
C GLY A 180 -2.60 9.49 -14.20
N ILE A 181 -2.76 8.25 -13.70
CA ILE A 181 -4.08 7.71 -13.32
C ILE A 181 -4.66 8.42 -12.09
N PHE A 182 -3.81 8.91 -11.19
CA PHE A 182 -4.20 9.62 -9.99
C PHE A 182 -3.88 11.11 -10.10
N ARG A 183 -4.72 11.93 -9.45
CA ARG A 183 -4.45 13.36 -9.19
C ARG A 183 -4.21 13.51 -7.70
N LEU A 184 -2.97 13.37 -7.30
CA LEU A 184 -2.55 13.40 -5.91
C LEU A 184 -1.95 14.76 -5.55
N PRO A 185 -2.15 15.24 -4.31
CA PRO A 185 -1.39 16.37 -3.79
C PRO A 185 0.09 15.99 -3.66
N PRO A 186 1.01 16.95 -3.51
CA PRO A 186 2.38 16.68 -3.14
C PRO A 186 2.45 15.80 -1.88
N HIS A 187 3.29 14.77 -1.90
CA HIS A 187 3.50 13.87 -0.77
C HIS A 187 4.72 14.30 0.02
N ASP A 188 4.56 14.44 1.34
CA ASP A 188 5.66 14.66 2.26
C ASP A 188 5.95 13.35 3.00
N ALA A 189 7.04 12.70 2.66
CA ALA A 189 7.43 11.43 3.25
C ALA A 189 7.86 11.55 4.74
N ALA A 190 8.16 12.76 5.23
CA ALA A 190 8.51 13.01 6.62
C ALA A 190 7.29 13.27 7.51
N ALA A 191 6.10 13.55 6.93
CA ALA A 191 4.93 14.04 7.65
C ALA A 191 4.41 13.10 8.76
N PHE A 192 4.71 11.80 8.70
CA PHE A 192 4.21 10.83 9.68
C PHE A 192 5.09 10.70 10.92
N ASP A 193 6.42 10.55 10.73
CA ASP A 193 7.35 10.20 11.81
C ASP A 193 8.75 10.82 11.64
N ASP A 194 8.88 11.84 10.83
CA ASP A 194 10.14 12.53 10.51
C ASP A 194 11.23 11.61 9.91
N ASP A 195 10.84 10.41 9.41
CA ASP A 195 11.78 9.45 8.77
C ASP A 195 11.40 9.18 7.30
N PRO A 196 11.76 10.09 6.37
CA PRO A 196 11.36 9.99 4.96
C PRO A 196 11.94 8.78 4.23
N LEU A 197 12.96 8.13 4.80
CA LEU A 197 13.60 6.96 4.20
C LEU A 197 12.93 5.64 4.57
N ARG A 198 11.91 5.65 5.40
CA ARG A 198 11.14 4.42 5.69
C ARG A 198 10.32 4.01 4.47
N PRO A 199 10.41 2.74 4.03
CA PRO A 199 9.63 2.27 2.87
C PRO A 199 8.12 2.48 3.01
N TYR A 200 7.57 2.44 4.22
CA TYR A 200 6.15 2.68 4.46
C TYR A 200 5.74 4.15 4.33
N ASN A 201 6.69 5.07 4.25
CA ASN A 201 6.47 6.49 4.00
C ASN A 201 6.57 6.85 2.50
N ALA A 202 6.84 5.87 1.62
CA ALA A 202 6.77 6.11 0.18
C ALA A 202 5.36 6.55 -0.24
N GLY A 203 5.28 7.57 -1.08
CA GLY A 203 4.02 8.11 -1.57
C GLY A 203 3.29 7.18 -2.54
N PRO A 204 1.96 7.31 -2.64
CA PRO A 204 1.19 6.62 -3.66
C PRO A 204 1.54 7.12 -5.05
N ASP A 205 1.53 6.22 -6.03
CA ASP A 205 1.85 6.53 -7.42
C ASP A 205 0.99 5.71 -8.38
N GLY A 206 0.70 6.24 -9.57
CA GLY A 206 -0.04 5.53 -10.61
C GLY A 206 0.75 4.40 -11.27
N LEU A 207 2.07 4.44 -11.15
CA LEU A 207 3.02 3.41 -11.60
C LEU A 207 4.04 3.12 -10.47
N LEU A 208 3.54 2.75 -9.30
CA LEU A 208 4.34 2.47 -8.12
C LEU A 208 5.19 1.21 -8.33
N VAL A 209 6.48 1.39 -8.55
CA VAL A 209 7.44 0.29 -8.74
C VAL A 209 8.05 -0.10 -7.40
N ASN A 210 8.04 -1.40 -7.10
CA ASN A 210 8.67 -1.99 -5.92
C ASN A 210 8.41 -1.21 -4.61
N PHE A 211 7.16 -0.75 -4.41
CA PHE A 211 6.75 0.04 -3.24
C PHE A 211 7.52 1.37 -3.08
N GLY A 212 8.15 1.91 -4.14
CA GLY A 212 9.05 3.06 -4.05
C GLY A 212 10.34 2.77 -3.28
N ALA A 213 10.66 1.50 -3.04
CA ALA A 213 11.75 1.06 -2.18
C ALA A 213 12.94 0.52 -2.97
N LEU A 214 14.13 0.95 -2.57
CA LEU A 214 15.42 0.41 -2.99
C LEU A 214 15.99 -0.43 -1.85
N VAL A 215 16.37 -1.67 -2.16
CA VAL A 215 16.97 -2.61 -1.20
C VAL A 215 18.46 -2.74 -1.49
N PHE A 216 19.28 -2.56 -0.47
CA PHE A 216 20.71 -2.86 -0.51
C PHE A 216 20.93 -4.22 0.14
N LYS A 217 21.43 -5.17 -0.65
CA LYS A 217 21.77 -6.53 -0.19
C LYS A 217 23.26 -6.59 0.13
N PHE A 218 23.57 -6.87 1.38
CA PHE A 218 24.93 -7.04 1.88
C PHE A 218 25.29 -8.52 1.85
N GLN A 219 26.23 -8.90 1.00
CA GLN A 219 26.61 -10.28 0.75
C GLN A 219 28.08 -10.50 1.12
N PRO A 220 28.38 -11.09 2.29
CA PRO A 220 29.76 -11.42 2.67
C PRO A 220 30.45 -12.28 1.60
N ASP A 221 31.67 -11.92 1.24
CA ASP A 221 32.47 -12.73 0.32
C ASP A 221 33.01 -14.00 1.00
N ALA A 222 33.26 -15.04 0.21
CA ALA A 222 33.79 -16.29 0.71
C ALA A 222 35.21 -16.13 1.29
N GLY A 223 35.97 -15.10 0.90
CA GLY A 223 37.30 -14.78 1.42
C GLY A 223 37.29 -14.08 2.78
N GLY A 224 36.10 -13.70 3.30
CA GLY A 224 35.93 -13.10 4.63
C GLY A 224 36.54 -11.71 4.79
N ARG A 225 36.75 -10.97 3.71
CA ARG A 225 37.37 -9.63 3.74
C ARG A 225 36.37 -8.50 3.56
N THR A 226 35.42 -8.65 2.65
CA THR A 226 34.44 -7.64 2.29
C THR A 226 33.03 -8.23 2.20
N ALA A 227 32.00 -7.39 2.31
CA ALA A 227 30.66 -7.69 1.88
C ALA A 227 30.35 -6.85 0.65
N ARG A 228 29.92 -7.51 -0.42
CA ARG A 228 29.42 -6.85 -1.62
C ARG A 228 28.07 -6.21 -1.33
N VAL A 229 27.86 -5.02 -1.88
CA VAL A 229 26.59 -4.31 -1.81
C VAL A 229 25.92 -4.33 -3.19
N VAL A 230 24.74 -4.93 -3.27
CA VAL A 230 23.97 -5.05 -4.51
C VAL A 230 22.62 -4.39 -4.31
N THR A 231 22.13 -3.67 -5.31
CA THR A 231 20.80 -3.06 -5.28
C THR A 231 19.74 -3.97 -5.88
N GLU A 232 18.56 -3.97 -5.28
CA GLU A 232 17.34 -4.58 -5.81
C GLU A 232 16.17 -3.61 -5.67
N PRO A 233 15.47 -3.27 -6.76
CA PRO A 233 15.77 -3.61 -8.16
C PRO A 233 17.10 -3.03 -8.67
N PRO A 234 17.59 -3.49 -9.83
CA PRO A 234 18.63 -2.76 -10.58
C PRO A 234 18.17 -1.36 -10.91
N VAL A 235 18.99 -0.35 -10.64
CA VAL A 235 18.68 1.06 -10.93
C VAL A 235 19.78 1.66 -11.80
N ALA A 236 19.36 2.41 -12.83
CA ALA A 236 20.30 3.08 -13.74
C ALA A 236 20.70 4.45 -13.22
N GLY A 237 21.92 4.89 -13.55
CA GLY A 237 22.39 6.25 -13.30
C GLY A 237 22.63 6.59 -11.84
N ILE A 238 22.83 5.57 -10.98
CA ILE A 238 23.28 5.77 -9.60
C ILE A 238 24.61 5.06 -9.36
N GLU A 239 25.40 5.61 -8.46
CA GLU A 239 26.59 4.98 -7.92
C GLU A 239 26.31 4.54 -6.50
N VAL A 240 26.65 3.30 -6.18
CA VAL A 240 26.54 2.74 -4.83
C VAL A 240 27.89 2.20 -4.41
N THR A 241 28.29 2.39 -3.15
CA THR A 241 29.50 1.75 -2.60
C THR A 241 29.45 0.26 -2.90
N PRO A 242 30.38 -0.30 -3.74
CA PRO A 242 30.22 -1.66 -4.24
C PRO A 242 30.51 -2.72 -3.18
N GLU A 243 31.30 -2.37 -2.17
CA GLU A 243 31.66 -3.29 -1.08
C GLU A 243 32.05 -2.53 0.19
N VAL A 244 31.87 -3.18 1.34
CA VAL A 244 32.29 -2.67 2.65
C VAL A 244 33.15 -3.71 3.37
N PRO A 245 34.18 -3.32 4.15
CA PRO A 245 35.03 -4.23 4.89
C PRO A 245 34.24 -5.06 5.91
N LEU A 246 34.63 -6.31 6.13
CA LEU A 246 34.07 -7.15 7.18
C LEU A 246 34.67 -6.88 8.56
N ALA A 247 33.87 -7.09 9.61
CA ALA A 247 34.26 -7.16 11.00
C ALA A 247 33.77 -8.49 11.62
N LYS A 248 34.36 -8.90 12.73
CA LYS A 248 33.90 -10.07 13.50
C LYS A 248 32.52 -9.84 14.10
N GLY A 249 31.77 -10.95 14.24
CA GLY A 249 30.44 -10.94 14.85
C GLY A 249 29.35 -10.30 13.94
N CYS A 250 28.14 -10.17 14.49
CA CYS A 250 27.02 -9.46 13.84
C CYS A 250 26.61 -8.21 14.64
N GLY A 251 25.96 -8.39 15.78
CA GLY A 251 25.48 -7.29 16.62
C GLY A 251 24.59 -6.29 15.85
N ASP A 252 24.68 -5.03 16.20
CA ASP A 252 24.02 -3.94 15.46
C ASP A 252 24.80 -3.63 14.18
N TRP A 253 24.54 -4.41 13.15
CA TRP A 253 25.23 -4.28 11.87
C TRP A 253 24.89 -2.98 11.12
N ARG A 254 23.65 -2.45 11.28
CA ARG A 254 23.24 -1.18 10.67
C ARG A 254 23.94 0.00 11.33
N GLY A 255 23.95 0.05 12.66
CA GLY A 255 24.63 1.11 13.41
C GLY A 255 26.15 1.14 13.21
N ARG A 256 26.76 0.02 12.74
CA ARG A 256 28.19 -0.03 12.38
C ARG A 256 28.49 0.48 10.96
N LEU A 257 27.49 0.62 10.12
CA LEU A 257 27.58 1.18 8.79
C LEU A 257 27.14 2.63 8.83
N GLY A 258 28.04 3.55 8.46
CA GLY A 258 27.63 4.90 8.12
C GLY A 258 27.00 4.88 6.74
N ALA A 259 25.71 5.22 6.65
CA ALA A 259 24.99 5.30 5.39
C ALA A 259 24.72 6.77 5.04
N ASP A 260 25.08 7.17 3.85
CA ASP A 260 24.78 8.50 3.31
C ASP A 260 23.86 8.39 2.10
N PHE A 261 22.64 8.86 2.27
CA PHE A 261 21.57 8.90 1.27
C PHE A 261 21.21 10.33 0.85
N SER A 262 22.03 11.33 1.22
CA SER A 262 21.77 12.74 0.93
C SER A 262 21.83 13.06 -0.56
N ASP A 263 22.69 12.36 -1.30
CA ASP A 263 22.72 12.39 -2.76
C ASP A 263 22.10 11.10 -3.32
N PRO A 264 20.89 11.15 -3.90
CA PRO A 264 20.22 9.96 -4.44
C PRO A 264 20.97 9.31 -5.61
N LEU A 265 21.92 10.03 -6.23
CA LEU A 265 22.73 9.50 -7.32
C LEU A 265 24.03 8.86 -6.82
N ASN A 266 24.43 9.10 -5.57
CA ASN A 266 25.74 8.75 -5.03
C ASN A 266 25.62 8.18 -3.62
N ILE A 267 25.06 6.99 -3.50
CA ILE A 267 24.79 6.36 -2.21
C ILE A 267 26.04 5.73 -1.64
N ARG A 268 26.41 6.10 -0.42
CA ARG A 268 27.66 5.68 0.19
C ARG A 268 27.44 4.91 1.48
N PHE A 269 28.18 3.82 1.60
CA PHE A 269 28.32 3.07 2.84
C PHE A 269 29.76 3.11 3.32
N THR A 270 29.93 3.40 4.61
CA THR A 270 31.23 3.41 5.29
C THR A 270 31.19 2.47 6.50
N GLY A 271 32.28 2.34 7.23
CA GLY A 271 32.33 1.47 8.40
C GLY A 271 32.61 0.02 8.05
N ARG A 272 32.04 -0.93 8.84
CA ARG A 272 32.31 -2.37 8.69
C ARG A 272 31.07 -3.20 8.86
N TYR A 273 30.86 -4.18 7.98
CA TYR A 273 29.76 -5.12 8.05
C TYR A 273 30.12 -6.35 8.91
N GLY A 274 29.19 -6.86 9.70
CA GLY A 274 29.43 -8.03 10.55
C GLY A 274 29.43 -9.33 9.76
N ALA A 275 30.58 -10.05 9.68
CA ALA A 275 30.70 -11.28 8.92
C ALA A 275 29.71 -12.36 9.36
N ALA A 276 29.40 -12.45 10.66
CA ALA A 276 28.47 -13.45 11.20
C ALA A 276 26.99 -13.09 10.95
N CYS A 277 26.67 -11.94 10.33
CA CYS A 277 25.31 -11.60 9.96
C CYS A 277 24.77 -12.44 8.80
N GLY A 278 25.67 -13.04 8.01
CA GLY A 278 25.28 -13.63 6.74
C GLY A 278 24.77 -12.55 5.77
N GLU A 279 23.92 -12.93 4.84
CA GLU A 279 23.28 -12.01 3.93
C GLU A 279 22.18 -11.21 4.66
N ARG A 280 22.12 -9.89 4.42
CA ARG A 280 21.11 -8.97 5.03
C ARG A 280 20.67 -7.93 4.04
N ASP A 281 19.43 -7.53 4.19
CA ASP A 281 18.78 -6.51 3.40
C ASP A 281 18.59 -5.22 4.19
N TRP A 282 18.83 -4.09 3.52
CA TRP A 282 18.51 -2.76 4.03
C TRP A 282 17.64 -2.05 2.99
N ALA A 283 16.34 -2.02 3.24
CA ALA A 283 15.40 -1.32 2.40
C ALA A 283 15.23 0.15 2.84
N ILE A 284 15.18 1.04 1.87
CA ILE A 284 14.81 2.45 2.07
C ILE A 284 13.76 2.87 1.04
N ALA A 285 12.92 3.87 1.36
CA ALA A 285 12.24 4.64 0.34
C ALA A 285 13.30 5.42 -0.44
N TYR A 286 13.26 5.34 -1.78
CA TYR A 286 14.28 6.03 -2.59
C TYR A 286 14.15 7.55 -2.45
N PRO A 287 15.23 8.29 -2.13
CA PRO A 287 15.14 9.71 -1.79
C PRO A 287 14.61 10.58 -2.93
N ASP A 288 14.90 10.23 -4.19
CA ASP A 288 14.37 10.89 -5.38
C ASP A 288 13.19 10.09 -5.97
N ALA A 289 12.06 10.07 -5.21
CA ALA A 289 10.89 9.29 -5.55
C ALA A 289 10.35 9.59 -6.96
N GLY A 290 10.45 10.83 -7.42
CA GLY A 290 9.96 11.26 -8.73
C GLY A 290 10.66 10.60 -9.93
N HIS A 291 11.91 10.16 -9.75
CA HIS A 291 12.68 9.51 -10.81
C HIS A 291 12.93 8.01 -10.53
N PHE A 292 12.41 7.47 -9.45
CA PHE A 292 12.68 6.08 -9.08
C PHE A 292 12.20 5.09 -10.16
N ALA A 293 10.96 5.22 -10.62
CA ALA A 293 10.42 4.36 -11.67
C ALA A 293 11.26 4.44 -12.97
N GLU A 294 11.69 5.62 -13.36
CA GLU A 294 12.54 5.82 -14.55
C GLU A 294 13.85 5.03 -14.44
N ARG A 295 14.55 5.17 -13.31
CA ARG A 295 15.82 4.49 -13.04
C ARG A 295 15.67 2.98 -12.97
N VAL A 296 14.58 2.50 -12.36
CA VAL A 296 14.31 1.07 -12.26
C VAL A 296 13.97 0.48 -13.62
N PHE A 297 13.08 1.13 -14.40
CA PHE A 297 12.74 0.65 -15.75
C PHE A 297 13.99 0.60 -16.64
N GLU A 298 14.85 1.62 -16.62
CA GLU A 298 16.09 1.61 -17.40
C GLU A 298 17.04 0.51 -16.91
N GLY A 299 17.26 0.42 -15.60
CA GLY A 299 18.15 -0.59 -15.01
C GLY A 299 17.72 -2.01 -15.35
N MET A 300 16.45 -2.34 -15.19
CA MET A 300 15.90 -3.66 -15.49
C MET A 300 15.85 -3.94 -16.98
N TRP A 301 15.53 -2.94 -17.83
CA TRP A 301 15.58 -3.10 -19.29
C TRP A 301 16.98 -3.46 -19.75
N ARG A 302 18.01 -2.72 -19.31
CA ARG A 302 19.41 -2.98 -19.63
C ARG A 302 19.90 -4.31 -19.04
N ALA A 303 19.54 -4.62 -17.80
CA ALA A 303 19.87 -5.90 -17.16
C ALA A 303 19.28 -7.11 -17.90
N SER A 304 18.11 -6.94 -18.56
CA SER A 304 17.53 -7.96 -19.43
C SER A 304 18.23 -8.10 -20.79
N GLY A 305 19.30 -7.34 -21.05
CA GLY A 305 19.98 -7.28 -22.34
C GLY A 305 19.29 -6.39 -23.38
N GLY A 306 18.43 -5.46 -22.95
CA GLY A 306 17.75 -4.51 -23.82
C GLY A 306 18.60 -3.31 -24.17
N GLY A 307 18.68 -2.93 -25.45
CA GLY A 307 19.28 -1.66 -25.88
C GLY A 307 18.28 -0.50 -25.77
N LEU A 308 18.79 0.68 -25.40
CA LEU A 308 18.01 1.92 -25.35
C LEU A 308 18.90 3.07 -25.80
N SER A 309 18.52 3.75 -26.90
CA SER A 309 19.25 4.89 -27.45
C SER A 309 18.78 6.24 -26.88
N GLY A 310 17.50 6.33 -26.50
CA GLY A 310 16.91 7.46 -25.80
C GLY A 310 17.06 7.33 -24.28
N ARG A 311 16.07 7.82 -23.56
CA ARG A 311 16.03 7.80 -22.10
C ARG A 311 14.69 7.26 -21.58
N VAL A 312 14.64 6.87 -20.32
CA VAL A 312 13.37 6.67 -19.61
C VAL A 312 12.92 7.99 -19.03
N ARG A 313 11.67 8.35 -19.23
CA ARG A 313 11.10 9.61 -18.71
C ARG A 313 9.62 9.46 -18.40
N THR A 314 9.16 10.20 -17.42
CA THR A 314 7.74 10.27 -17.04
C THR A 314 7.04 11.36 -17.84
N GLN A 315 5.83 11.03 -18.34
CA GLN A 315 4.93 11.96 -19.03
C GLN A 315 3.50 11.59 -18.75
N ARG A 316 2.84 12.33 -17.87
CA ARG A 316 1.43 12.15 -17.53
C ARG A 316 0.53 12.46 -18.71
N GLY A 317 -0.45 11.56 -18.94
CA GLY A 317 -1.38 11.71 -20.05
C GLY A 317 -0.73 11.57 -21.43
N ALA A 318 0.34 10.80 -21.52
CA ALA A 318 0.97 10.51 -22.81
C ALA A 318 -0.05 9.93 -23.81
N PRO A 319 -0.07 10.39 -25.07
CA PRO A 319 -1.00 9.85 -26.06
C PRO A 319 -0.77 8.36 -26.24
N PRO A 320 -1.85 7.57 -26.35
CA PRO A 320 -1.74 6.12 -26.51
C PRO A 320 -1.06 5.78 -27.84
N GLY A 321 -0.20 4.75 -27.80
CA GLY A 321 0.36 4.12 -28.98
C GLY A 321 -0.44 2.90 -29.39
N GLN A 322 0.09 2.14 -30.36
CA GLN A 322 -0.45 0.85 -30.73
C GLN A 322 -0.27 -0.15 -29.58
N PRO A 323 -1.35 -0.84 -29.10
CA PRO A 323 -1.25 -1.80 -28.01
C PRO A 323 -0.22 -2.90 -28.29
N TRP A 324 0.61 -3.21 -27.30
CA TRP A 324 1.68 -4.20 -27.41
C TRP A 324 1.54 -5.32 -26.39
N VAL A 325 1.64 -5.03 -25.10
CA VAL A 325 1.53 -5.99 -24.00
C VAL A 325 0.66 -5.40 -22.91
N THR A 326 -0.01 -6.27 -22.15
CA THR A 326 -0.66 -5.89 -20.88
C THR A 326 -0.16 -6.80 -19.78
N GLY A 327 0.51 -6.24 -18.80
CA GLY A 327 0.83 -6.89 -17.53
C GLY A 327 -0.40 -6.87 -16.60
N LEU A 328 -0.64 -7.97 -15.92
CA LEU A 328 -1.71 -8.08 -14.92
C LEU A 328 -1.10 -8.21 -13.53
N SER A 329 -1.70 -7.53 -12.55
CA SER A 329 -1.36 -7.75 -11.15
C SER A 329 -1.84 -9.13 -10.66
N LEU A 330 -1.54 -9.48 -9.42
CA LEU A 330 -2.29 -10.49 -8.69
C LEU A 330 -3.74 -10.01 -8.49
N PRO A 331 -4.72 -10.93 -8.32
CA PRO A 331 -6.06 -10.57 -7.87
C PRO A 331 -6.02 -9.83 -6.52
N LEU A 332 -6.94 -8.88 -6.31
CA LEU A 332 -7.01 -8.07 -5.10
C LEU A 332 -6.96 -8.91 -3.81
N ALA A 333 -7.70 -10.02 -3.76
CA ALA A 333 -7.67 -10.90 -2.60
C ALA A 333 -6.27 -11.47 -2.29
N GLN A 334 -5.45 -11.74 -3.33
CA GLN A 334 -4.07 -12.22 -3.15
C GLN A 334 -3.07 -11.10 -2.85
N ILE A 335 -3.43 -9.85 -3.15
CA ILE A 335 -2.61 -8.70 -2.78
C ILE A 335 -2.79 -8.37 -1.29
N ILE A 336 -4.01 -8.57 -0.78
CA ILE A 336 -4.37 -8.28 0.62
C ILE A 336 -3.85 -9.39 1.57
N ALA A 337 -3.86 -10.66 1.12
CA ALA A 337 -3.38 -11.81 1.91
C ALA A 337 -1.86 -11.81 2.08
#